data_1ac6dc38ec470f175dd96becfc01a98f
#
_entry.id   1ac6dc38ec470f175dd96becfc01a98f
#
_cell.length_a   1.000
_cell.length_b   1.000
_cell.length_c   1.000
_cell.angle_alpha   90.00
_cell.angle_beta   90.00
_cell.angle_gamma   90.00
#
_symmetry.space_group_name_H-M   'P 1'
#
loop_
_entity.id
_entity.type
_entity.pdbx_description
1 polymer ?
#
loop_
_entity_poly.entity_id
_entity_poly.type
_entity_poly.pdbx_seq_one_letter_code
_entity_poly.pdbx_strand_id
1 'polypeptide(L)'
;MFVSHVEGSVLAHRITNSVIMVSCTQFRVHDSENCLLSVNIPNHPVIEHCNHLMFSNLIKDVSENLDIIPMKWEEMKNQYNQVRDFNWFQTTPSPHWGVETMQSYVDIHEDVRLLMKRMRILTERKCYNE
;
A
#
# COMPACT_ATOMS: atom_id res chain seq x y z
N MET A 1 -10.24 4.64 0.52
CA MET A 1 -8.77 4.74 0.57
C MET A 1 -8.32 5.09 1.97
N PHE A 2 -7.24 4.49 2.42
CA PHE A 2 -6.72 4.69 3.77
C PHE A 2 -5.22 5.02 3.70
N VAL A 3 -4.79 6.04 4.43
CA VAL A 3 -3.37 6.44 4.50
C VAL A 3 -2.99 6.63 5.96
N SER A 4 -1.93 5.96 6.42
CA SER A 4 -1.50 6.07 7.81
C SER A 4 -0.05 5.66 8.01
N HIS A 5 0.51 6.14 9.14
CA HIS A 5 1.74 5.63 9.72
C HIS A 5 1.43 4.99 11.06
N VAL A 6 1.86 3.74 11.24
CA VAL A 6 1.61 2.98 12.47
C VAL A 6 2.94 2.45 12.99
N GLU A 7 3.27 2.78 14.23
CA GLU A 7 4.44 2.22 14.91
C GLU A 7 4.07 0.86 15.49
N GLY A 8 4.07 -0.17 14.64
CA GLY A 8 3.68 -1.51 15.05
C GLY A 8 3.08 -2.29 13.92
N SER A 9 2.16 -3.19 14.26
CA SER A 9 1.55 -4.11 13.33
C SER A 9 0.19 -3.61 12.84
N VAL A 10 -0.09 -3.88 11.58
CA VAL A 10 -1.40 -3.61 10.97
C VAL A 10 -1.96 -4.92 10.42
N LEU A 11 -3.22 -5.20 10.75
CA LEU A 11 -3.98 -6.28 10.17
C LEU A 11 -5.12 -5.71 9.33
N ALA A 12 -5.12 -6.03 8.05
CA ALA A 12 -6.23 -5.74 7.15
C ALA A 12 -7.04 -7.03 6.95
N HIS A 13 -8.33 -6.98 7.21
CA HIS A 13 -9.19 -8.15 7.18
C HIS A 13 -10.50 -7.86 6.44
N ARG A 14 -10.84 -8.71 5.47
CA ARG A 14 -12.06 -8.60 4.67
C ARG A 14 -12.20 -7.27 3.95
N ILE A 15 -11.12 -6.86 3.28
CA ILE A 15 -11.10 -5.64 2.50
C ILE A 15 -11.25 -5.99 1.03
N THR A 16 -12.08 -5.25 0.32
CA THR A 16 -12.28 -5.43 -1.12
C THR A 16 -12.27 -4.09 -1.83
N ASN A 17 -11.76 -4.07 -3.06
CA ASN A 17 -11.80 -2.91 -3.95
C ASN A 17 -11.26 -1.63 -3.28
N SER A 18 -10.16 -1.75 -2.55
CA SER A 18 -9.64 -0.67 -1.71
C SER A 18 -8.19 -0.34 -2.04
N VAL A 19 -7.81 0.88 -1.68
CA VAL A 19 -6.41 1.33 -1.70
C VAL A 19 -5.99 1.63 -0.27
N ILE A 20 -4.93 0.98 0.18
CA ILE A 20 -4.34 1.21 1.50
C ILE A 20 -2.90 1.69 1.30
N MET A 21 -2.57 2.80 1.95
CA MET A 21 -1.22 3.36 1.96
C MET A 21 -0.75 3.40 3.41
N VAL A 22 0.20 2.55 3.78
CA VAL A 22 0.59 2.41 5.18
C VAL A 22 2.09 2.22 5.33
N SER A 23 2.67 2.91 6.31
CA SER A 23 4.01 2.65 6.81
C SER A 23 3.87 1.98 8.18
N CYS A 24 4.46 0.81 8.36
CA CYS A 24 4.33 0.03 9.59
C CYS A 24 5.47 -0.95 9.74
N THR A 25 5.54 -1.62 10.88
CA THR A 25 6.58 -2.63 11.17
C THR A 25 6.19 -4.00 10.63
N GLN A 26 4.93 -4.38 10.76
CA GLN A 26 4.39 -5.64 10.26
C GLN A 26 3.04 -5.39 9.61
N PHE A 27 2.79 -6.09 8.51
CA PHE A 27 1.54 -5.96 7.75
C PHE A 27 1.02 -7.33 7.37
N ARG A 28 -0.21 -7.61 7.77
CA ARG A 28 -0.91 -8.85 7.44
C ARG A 28 -2.24 -8.54 6.78
N VAL A 29 -2.57 -9.31 5.75
CA VAL A 29 -3.82 -9.16 5.02
C VAL A 29 -4.51 -10.53 4.96
N HIS A 30 -5.74 -10.58 5.43
CA HIS A 30 -6.54 -11.80 5.47
C HIS A 30 -7.87 -11.62 4.75
N ASP A 31 -8.30 -12.65 4.01
CA ASP A 31 -9.64 -12.74 3.40
C ASP A 31 -10.00 -11.51 2.57
N SER A 32 -9.05 -11.01 1.79
CA SER A 32 -9.20 -9.76 1.03
C SER A 32 -8.93 -9.98 -0.44
N GLU A 33 -9.50 -9.13 -1.28
CA GLU A 33 -9.27 -9.21 -2.72
C GLU A 33 -9.38 -7.86 -3.40
N ASN A 34 -8.73 -7.75 -4.55
CA ASN A 34 -8.80 -6.61 -5.45
C ASN A 34 -8.42 -5.29 -4.76
N CYS A 35 -7.25 -5.28 -4.14
CA CYS A 35 -6.72 -4.12 -3.42
C CYS A 35 -5.36 -3.71 -3.95
N LEU A 36 -5.08 -2.41 -3.88
CA LEU A 36 -3.73 -1.88 -3.99
C LEU A 36 -3.21 -1.59 -2.58
N LEU A 37 -2.05 -2.14 -2.27
CA LEU A 37 -1.42 -2.03 -0.96
C LEU A 37 -0.06 -1.36 -1.16
N SER A 38 -0.02 -0.06 -0.90
CA SER A 38 1.19 0.74 -0.99
C SER A 38 1.82 0.80 0.39
N VAL A 39 2.96 0.13 0.56
CA VAL A 39 3.51 -0.08 1.90
C VAL A 39 4.98 0.33 1.99
N ASN A 40 5.35 0.77 3.18
CA ASN A 40 6.72 0.97 3.61
C ASN A 40 6.93 0.12 4.87
N ILE A 41 7.70 -0.97 4.76
CA ILE A 41 7.75 -2.01 5.77
C ILE A 41 9.12 -2.70 5.78
N PRO A 42 9.75 -2.87 6.96
CA PRO A 42 11.05 -3.54 7.06
C PRO A 42 10.97 -5.06 7.08
N ASN A 43 9.78 -5.63 7.14
CA ASN A 43 9.55 -7.07 7.20
C ASN A 43 8.71 -7.51 6.00
N HIS A 44 8.64 -8.82 5.76
CA HIS A 44 7.80 -9.37 4.71
C HIS A 44 6.32 -9.14 5.00
N PRO A 45 5.55 -8.53 4.09
CA PRO A 45 4.10 -8.57 4.22
C PRO A 45 3.62 -10.03 4.14
N VAL A 46 2.57 -10.34 4.90
CA VAL A 46 1.98 -11.67 4.92
C VAL A 46 0.54 -11.61 4.44
N ILE A 47 0.18 -12.49 3.51
CA ILE A 47 -1.20 -12.60 3.04
C ILE A 47 -1.72 -14.02 3.29
N GLU A 48 -3.02 -14.13 3.56
CA GLU A 48 -3.69 -15.39 3.78
C GLU A 48 -5.14 -15.32 3.26
N HIS A 49 -5.53 -16.28 2.42
CA HIS A 49 -6.84 -16.33 1.77
C HIS A 49 -7.16 -15.04 0.99
N CYS A 50 -6.18 -14.56 0.23
CA CYS A 50 -6.33 -13.34 -0.56
C CYS A 50 -6.21 -13.64 -2.05
N ASN A 51 -6.70 -12.71 -2.87
CA ASN A 51 -6.56 -12.79 -4.32
C ASN A 51 -6.54 -11.38 -4.92
N HIS A 52 -5.87 -11.24 -6.07
CA HIS A 52 -5.76 -9.97 -6.80
C HIS A 52 -5.29 -8.82 -5.90
N LEU A 53 -4.24 -9.06 -5.12
CA LEU A 53 -3.58 -8.02 -4.34
C LEU A 53 -2.38 -7.48 -5.12
N MET A 54 -2.26 -6.16 -5.18
CA MET A 54 -1.11 -5.48 -5.78
C MET A 54 -0.37 -4.69 -4.72
N PHE A 55 0.96 -4.89 -4.66
CA PHE A 55 1.83 -4.20 -3.69
C PHE A 55 2.65 -3.14 -4.42
N SER A 56 2.84 -2.01 -3.76
CA SER A 56 3.57 -0.86 -4.30
C SER A 56 4.46 -0.23 -3.23
N ASN A 57 5.47 0.51 -3.68
CA ASN A 57 6.40 1.20 -2.78
C ASN A 57 5.80 2.52 -2.32
N LEU A 58 5.43 2.59 -1.03
CA LEU A 58 4.76 3.76 -0.46
C LEU A 58 5.57 5.04 -0.59
N ILE A 59 6.85 5.01 -0.27
CA ILE A 59 7.67 6.22 -0.29
C ILE A 59 7.75 6.80 -1.70
N LYS A 60 7.96 5.94 -2.69
CA LYS A 60 7.97 6.35 -4.09
C LYS A 60 6.60 6.88 -4.52
N ASP A 61 5.53 6.18 -4.16
CA ASP A 61 4.17 6.57 -4.51
C ASP A 61 3.80 7.93 -3.93
N VAL A 62 4.14 8.17 -2.66
CA VAL A 62 3.87 9.45 -2.01
C VAL A 62 4.67 10.57 -2.67
N SER A 63 5.96 10.36 -2.94
CA SER A 63 6.80 11.39 -3.54
C SER A 63 6.38 11.73 -4.97
N GLU A 64 5.93 10.76 -5.75
CA GLU A 64 5.53 10.98 -7.14
C GLU A 64 4.09 11.50 -7.29
N ASN A 65 3.18 11.11 -6.40
CA ASN A 65 1.75 11.36 -6.56
C ASN A 65 1.20 12.41 -5.61
N LEU A 66 1.77 12.57 -4.42
CA LEU A 66 1.28 13.51 -3.42
C LEU A 66 2.21 14.71 -3.17
N ASP A 67 3.40 14.70 -3.75
CA ASP A 67 4.44 15.73 -3.62
C ASP A 67 4.86 16.03 -2.15
N ILE A 68 4.45 15.18 -1.22
CA ILE A 68 4.75 15.35 0.19
C ILE A 68 5.12 13.99 0.79
N ILE A 69 6.26 13.93 1.44
CA ILE A 69 6.68 12.76 2.21
C ILE A 69 6.59 13.14 3.69
N PRO A 70 5.66 12.53 4.46
CA PRO A 70 5.61 12.76 5.90
C PRO A 70 6.95 12.38 6.55
N MET A 71 7.41 13.19 7.49
CA MET A 71 8.71 13.00 8.13
C MET A 71 8.88 11.61 8.78
N LYS A 72 7.76 11.01 9.22
CA LYS A 72 7.76 9.69 9.84
C LYS A 72 7.85 8.53 8.85
N TRP A 73 7.75 8.80 7.55
CA TRP A 73 7.79 7.78 6.50
C TRP A 73 9.16 7.73 5.85
N GLU A 74 10.19 7.66 6.66
CA GLU A 74 11.56 7.56 6.17
C GLU A 74 11.75 6.28 5.39
N GLU A 75 12.56 6.38 4.33
CA GLU A 75 12.89 5.23 3.53
C GLU A 75 13.80 4.30 4.34
N MET A 76 13.28 3.14 4.69
CA MET A 76 14.01 2.04 5.28
C MET A 76 14.21 0.97 4.20
N LYS A 77 14.87 -0.13 4.53
CA LYS A 77 14.92 -1.29 3.62
C LYS A 77 13.50 -1.82 3.46
N ASN A 78 12.78 -1.29 2.48
CA ASN A 78 11.37 -1.59 2.27
C ASN A 78 11.19 -2.95 1.59
N GLN A 79 10.54 -3.88 2.26
CA GLN A 79 10.29 -5.23 1.75
C GLN A 79 8.87 -5.40 1.18
N TYR A 80 8.28 -4.33 0.68
CA TYR A 80 6.91 -4.34 0.14
C TYR A 80 6.69 -5.42 -0.93
N ASN A 81 7.72 -5.75 -1.69
CA ASN A 81 7.66 -6.71 -2.80
C ASN A 81 8.14 -8.11 -2.40
N GLN A 82 8.36 -8.37 -1.12
CA GLN A 82 8.79 -9.67 -0.59
C GLN A 82 7.64 -10.32 0.19
N VAL A 83 6.49 -10.41 -0.45
CA VAL A 83 5.25 -10.90 0.18
C VAL A 83 5.32 -12.41 0.41
N ARG A 84 4.84 -12.86 1.57
CA ARG A 84 4.67 -14.27 1.90
C ARG A 84 3.20 -14.64 1.87
N ASP A 85 2.85 -15.58 0.99
CA ASP A 85 1.49 -16.10 0.86
C ASP A 85 1.40 -17.43 1.62
N PHE A 86 0.66 -17.43 2.71
CA PHE A 86 0.52 -18.61 3.56
C PHE A 86 -0.35 -19.71 2.94
N ASN A 87 -1.01 -19.43 1.82
CA ASN A 87 -1.80 -20.43 1.08
C ASN A 87 -1.08 -20.94 -0.17
N TRP A 88 0.20 -20.59 -0.34
CA TRP A 88 0.97 -21.01 -1.51
C TRP A 88 2.24 -21.71 -1.08
N PHE A 89 2.30 -23.03 -1.28
CA PHE A 89 3.39 -23.87 -0.81
C PHE A 89 4.29 -24.38 -1.96
N GLN A 90 4.14 -23.81 -3.15
CA GLN A 90 4.92 -24.19 -4.31
C GLN A 90 6.14 -23.28 -4.47
N THR A 91 7.11 -23.73 -5.28
CA THR A 91 8.32 -22.95 -5.58
C THR A 91 8.08 -21.87 -6.63
N THR A 92 6.99 -21.96 -7.38
CA THR A 92 6.58 -20.96 -8.36
C THR A 92 5.99 -19.75 -7.67
N PRO A 93 6.01 -18.56 -8.31
CA PRO A 93 5.38 -17.36 -7.73
C PRO A 93 3.89 -17.55 -7.48
N SER A 94 3.39 -17.01 -6.36
CA SER A 94 1.97 -17.05 -6.04
C SER A 94 1.15 -16.24 -7.06
N PRO A 95 0.03 -16.77 -7.55
CA PRO A 95 -0.87 -16.04 -8.43
C PRO A 95 -1.79 -15.06 -7.67
N HIS A 96 -1.74 -15.03 -6.34
CA HIS A 96 -2.66 -14.27 -5.51
C HIS A 96 -2.25 -12.81 -5.33
N TRP A 97 -1.01 -12.47 -5.66
CA TRP A 97 -0.50 -11.11 -5.52
C TRP A 97 0.50 -10.79 -6.64
N GLY A 98 0.75 -9.52 -6.82
CA GLY A 98 1.76 -9.00 -7.73
C GLY A 98 2.28 -7.65 -7.27
N VAL A 99 3.20 -7.09 -8.05
CA VAL A 99 3.75 -5.75 -7.80
C VAL A 99 3.27 -4.83 -8.90
N GLU A 100 2.76 -3.67 -8.50
CA GLU A 100 2.26 -2.66 -9.42
C GLU A 100 2.78 -1.29 -8.97
N THR A 101 2.94 -0.36 -9.88
CA THR A 101 3.20 1.03 -9.50
C THR A 101 1.87 1.73 -9.22
N MET A 102 1.88 2.70 -8.32
CA MET A 102 0.70 3.52 -8.06
C MET A 102 0.23 4.19 -9.36
N GLN A 103 1.15 4.69 -10.17
CA GLN A 103 0.80 5.35 -11.43
C GLN A 103 0.07 4.42 -12.39
N SER A 104 0.56 3.20 -12.57
CA SER A 104 -0.13 2.21 -13.41
C SER A 104 -1.52 1.89 -12.89
N TYR A 105 -1.67 1.77 -11.58
CA TYR A 105 -2.96 1.49 -10.96
C TYR A 105 -3.95 2.63 -11.17
N VAL A 106 -3.55 3.88 -10.96
CA VAL A 106 -4.45 5.03 -11.13
C VAL A 106 -4.77 5.29 -12.59
N ASP A 107 -3.92 4.90 -13.53
CA ASP A 107 -4.21 5.01 -14.95
C ASP A 107 -5.35 4.08 -15.38
N ILE A 108 -5.56 2.98 -14.68
CA ILE A 108 -6.64 2.04 -14.93
C ILE A 108 -7.89 2.40 -14.11
N HIS A 109 -7.72 2.97 -12.93
CA HIS A 109 -8.79 3.27 -11.97
C HIS A 109 -8.99 4.77 -11.80
N GLU A 110 -9.87 5.35 -12.62
CA GLU A 110 -10.14 6.80 -12.63
C GLU A 110 -10.62 7.33 -11.28
N ASP A 111 -11.46 6.58 -10.59
CA ASP A 111 -11.97 6.95 -9.27
C ASP A 111 -10.85 7.07 -8.24
N VAL A 112 -9.86 6.21 -8.31
CA VAL A 112 -8.68 6.28 -7.42
C VAL A 112 -7.86 7.53 -7.74
N ARG A 113 -7.69 7.86 -9.02
CA ARG A 113 -6.98 9.07 -9.42
C ARG A 113 -7.64 10.34 -8.88
N LEU A 114 -8.95 10.40 -8.91
CA LEU A 114 -9.71 11.54 -8.36
C LEU A 114 -9.52 11.64 -6.85
N LEU A 115 -9.53 10.52 -6.14
CA LEU A 115 -9.25 10.50 -4.70
C LEU A 115 -7.84 10.98 -4.38
N MET A 116 -6.85 10.57 -5.15
CA MET A 116 -5.47 11.01 -4.97
C MET A 116 -5.34 12.53 -5.13
N LYS A 117 -6.01 13.12 -6.11
CA LYS A 117 -6.03 14.57 -6.30
C LYS A 117 -6.64 15.28 -5.09
N ARG A 118 -7.72 14.76 -4.53
CA ARG A 118 -8.35 15.34 -3.32
C ARG A 118 -7.41 15.26 -2.13
N MET A 119 -6.71 14.17 -1.96
CA MET A 119 -5.74 14.02 -0.88
C MET A 119 -4.58 15.00 -1.01
N ARG A 120 -4.07 15.21 -2.21
CA ARG A 120 -3.03 16.22 -2.46
C ARG A 120 -3.48 17.59 -1.99
N ILE A 121 -4.68 18.03 -2.36
CA ILE A 121 -5.24 19.32 -1.97
C ILE A 121 -5.31 19.43 -0.44
N LEU A 122 -5.82 18.40 0.23
CA LEU A 122 -5.91 18.40 1.71
C LEU A 122 -4.54 18.47 2.37
N THR A 123 -3.57 17.75 1.85
CA THR A 123 -2.21 17.72 2.37
C THR A 123 -1.52 19.07 2.18
N GLU A 124 -1.67 19.70 1.03
CA GLU A 124 -1.15 21.03 0.75
C GLU A 124 -1.75 22.06 1.70
N ARG A 125 -3.06 22.01 1.96
CA ARG A 125 -3.72 22.90 2.91
C ARG A 125 -3.16 22.75 4.32
N LYS A 126 -2.88 21.53 4.77
CA LYS A 126 -2.24 21.29 6.07
C LYS A 126 -0.87 21.95 6.15
N CYS A 127 -0.09 21.89 5.10
CA CYS A 127 1.23 22.53 5.06
C CYS A 127 1.13 24.06 5.19
N TYR A 128 0.07 24.66 4.67
CA TYR A 128 -0.13 26.12 4.76
C TYR A 128 -0.68 26.57 6.11
N ASN A 129 -1.32 25.71 6.88
CA ASN A 129 -1.97 26.06 8.15
C ASN A 129 -1.11 25.71 9.37
N GLU A 130 0.05 25.15 9.16
CA GLU A 130 1.03 24.92 10.20
C GLU A 130 2.10 26.03 10.21
#